data_2dda04194a33b0e0ca48bdb5a82fd012
#
_entry.id   2dda04194a33b0e0ca48bdb5a82fd012
#
_cell.length_a   1.000
_cell.length_b   1.000
_cell.length_c   1.000
_cell.angle_alpha   90.00
_cell.angle_beta   90.00
_cell.angle_gamma   90.00
#
_symmetry.space_group_name_H-M   'P 1'
#
loop_
_entity.id
_entity.type
_entity.pdbx_description
1 polymer ?
#
loop_
_entity_poly.entity_id
_entity_poly.type
_entity_poly.pdbx_seq_one_letter_code
_entity_poly.pdbx_strand_id
1 'polypeptide(L)'
;MIIHQVYGLFRDDKPMNKLFLRSNKMWEKYAQENGYTYKLWCADECDELVNTYSDIKKYYHSVRHNIMKCDIIRYLILYQFGGMYVDLDVIPNKNVIKIDPEKFTLCN
;
A
#
# COMPACT_ATOMS: atom_id res chain seq x y z
N MET A 1 -12.23 1.85 -7.92
CA MET A 1 -11.27 2.20 -6.85
C MET A 1 -10.23 1.10 -6.74
N ILE A 2 -9.00 1.47 -6.44
CA ILE A 2 -7.89 0.52 -6.24
C ILE A 2 -7.58 0.43 -4.75
N ILE A 3 -7.43 -0.78 -4.24
CA ILE A 3 -6.94 -1.02 -2.88
C ILE A 3 -5.47 -1.40 -2.98
N HIS A 4 -4.62 -0.65 -2.29
CA HIS A 4 -3.17 -0.81 -2.37
C HIS A 4 -2.60 -1.33 -1.07
N GLN A 5 -1.70 -2.31 -1.16
CA GLN A 5 -0.84 -2.75 -0.06
C GLN A 5 0.60 -2.82 -0.56
N VAL A 6 1.56 -2.66 0.33
CA VAL A 6 2.98 -2.75 0.01
C VAL A 6 3.62 -3.81 0.88
N TYR A 7 4.43 -4.67 0.27
CA TYR A 7 5.18 -5.70 0.99
C TYR A 7 6.60 -5.82 0.43
N GLY A 8 7.54 -6.07 1.34
CA GLY A 8 8.92 -6.32 0.96
C GLY A 8 9.71 -5.09 0.55
N LEU A 9 9.27 -3.90 0.96
CA LEU A 9 9.90 -2.64 0.57
C LEU A 9 11.40 -2.58 0.91
N PHE A 10 11.80 -3.22 2.00
CA PHE A 10 13.18 -3.19 2.47
C PHE A 10 13.98 -4.41 2.05
N ARG A 11 13.42 -5.25 1.19
CA ARG A 11 14.12 -6.42 0.62
C ARG A 11 14.71 -7.35 1.67
N ASP A 12 14.08 -7.42 2.86
CA ASP A 12 14.42 -8.42 3.84
C ASP A 12 13.84 -9.76 3.35
N ASP A 13 14.66 -10.79 3.24
CA ASP A 13 14.27 -12.09 2.69
C ASP A 13 13.34 -12.89 3.61
N LYS A 14 12.63 -12.21 4.49
CA LYS A 14 11.70 -12.86 5.40
C LYS A 14 10.40 -13.22 4.68
N PRO A 15 9.89 -14.44 4.86
CA PRO A 15 8.59 -14.78 4.32
C PRO A 15 7.49 -13.92 4.97
N MET A 16 6.43 -13.65 4.21
CA MET A 16 5.28 -12.94 4.72
C MET A 16 4.69 -13.71 5.90
N ASN A 17 4.53 -13.06 7.06
CA ASN A 17 3.95 -13.75 8.20
C ASN A 17 2.46 -14.03 7.99
N LYS A 18 1.90 -14.90 8.85
CA LYS A 18 0.53 -15.37 8.68
C LYS A 18 -0.51 -14.24 8.73
N LEU A 19 -0.28 -13.24 9.57
CA LEU A 19 -1.19 -12.10 9.69
C LEU A 19 -1.20 -11.29 8.40
N PHE A 20 -0.03 -11.01 7.84
CA PHE A 20 0.08 -10.26 6.59
C PHE A 20 -0.51 -11.02 5.42
N LEU A 21 -0.27 -12.32 5.35
CA LEU A 21 -0.84 -13.16 4.31
C LEU A 21 -2.36 -13.19 4.39
N ARG A 22 -2.91 -13.27 5.60
CA ARG A 22 -4.34 -13.22 5.84
C ARG A 22 -4.93 -11.88 5.39
N SER A 23 -4.29 -10.77 5.79
CA SER A 23 -4.70 -9.42 5.38
C SER A 23 -4.72 -9.30 3.85
N ASN A 24 -3.66 -9.74 3.19
CA ASN A 24 -3.54 -9.72 1.74
C ASN A 24 -4.73 -10.45 1.09
N LYS A 25 -4.99 -11.68 1.50
CA LYS A 25 -6.06 -12.49 0.92
C LYS A 25 -7.44 -11.90 1.19
N MET A 26 -7.67 -11.37 2.39
CA MET A 26 -8.95 -10.79 2.76
C MET A 26 -9.24 -9.50 1.99
N TRP A 27 -8.24 -8.65 1.80
CA TRP A 27 -8.41 -7.43 1.03
C TRP A 27 -8.58 -7.70 -0.46
N GLU A 28 -7.89 -8.70 -0.98
CA GLU A 28 -8.09 -9.13 -2.37
C GLU A 28 -9.53 -9.61 -2.59
N LYS A 29 -10.03 -10.44 -1.67
CA LYS A 29 -11.41 -10.91 -1.72
C LYS A 29 -12.40 -9.77 -1.59
N TYR A 30 -12.16 -8.86 -0.64
CA TYR A 30 -13.00 -7.69 -0.44
C TYR A 30 -13.09 -6.85 -1.72
N ALA A 31 -11.97 -6.63 -2.38
CA ALA A 31 -11.93 -5.89 -3.63
C ALA A 31 -12.77 -6.57 -4.72
N GLN A 32 -12.62 -7.88 -4.87
CA GLN A 32 -13.40 -8.65 -5.85
C GLN A 32 -14.90 -8.57 -5.58
N GLU A 33 -15.30 -8.69 -4.33
CA GLU A 33 -16.72 -8.66 -3.94
C GLU A 33 -17.36 -7.29 -4.16
N ASN A 34 -16.57 -6.23 -4.14
CA ASN A 34 -17.06 -4.86 -4.28
C ASN A 34 -16.74 -4.21 -5.63
N GLY A 35 -16.22 -4.98 -6.58
CA GLY A 35 -15.89 -4.46 -7.90
C GLY A 35 -14.70 -3.52 -7.92
N TYR A 36 -13.81 -3.62 -6.93
CA TYR A 36 -12.58 -2.83 -6.85
C TYR A 36 -11.40 -3.62 -7.40
N THR A 37 -10.31 -2.92 -7.71
CA THR A 37 -9.04 -3.54 -8.10
C THR A 37 -8.14 -3.65 -6.87
N TYR A 38 -7.46 -4.77 -6.71
CA TYR A 38 -6.48 -4.96 -5.65
C TYR A 38 -5.08 -4.99 -6.24
N LYS A 39 -4.15 -4.28 -5.60
CA LYS A 39 -2.74 -4.31 -6.00
C LYS A 39 -1.83 -4.45 -4.79
N LEU A 40 -0.95 -5.45 -4.84
CA LEU A 40 0.14 -5.61 -3.88
C LEU A 40 1.44 -5.13 -4.55
N TRP A 41 2.02 -4.10 -3.97
CA TRP A 41 3.24 -3.49 -4.49
C TRP A 41 4.47 -4.17 -3.91
N CYS A 42 5.44 -4.49 -4.75
CA CYS A 42 6.74 -4.99 -4.31
C CYS A 42 7.79 -3.87 -4.32
N ALA A 43 8.99 -4.17 -3.80
CA ALA A 43 10.06 -3.17 -3.72
C ALA A 43 10.43 -2.59 -5.09
N ASP A 44 10.52 -3.43 -6.12
CA ASP A 44 10.90 -2.98 -7.46
C ASP A 44 9.87 -2.01 -8.04
N GLU A 45 8.59 -2.29 -7.85
CA GLU A 45 7.52 -1.41 -8.31
C GLU A 45 7.53 -0.08 -7.56
N CYS A 46 7.84 -0.10 -6.26
CA CYS A 46 7.97 1.12 -5.47
C CYS A 46 9.17 1.96 -5.94
N ASP A 47 10.30 1.31 -6.25
CA ASP A 47 11.48 2.00 -6.79
C ASP A 47 11.17 2.67 -8.13
N GLU A 48 10.46 1.98 -9.01
CA GLU A 48 10.04 2.55 -10.29
C GLU A 48 9.14 3.78 -10.09
N LEU A 49 8.21 3.69 -9.15
CA LEU A 49 7.33 4.80 -8.85
C LEU A 49 8.11 6.02 -8.35
N VAL A 50 9.04 5.81 -7.41
CA VAL A 50 9.89 6.87 -6.88
C VAL A 50 10.75 7.48 -7.98
N ASN A 51 11.30 6.66 -8.87
CA ASN A 51 12.16 7.11 -9.96
C ASN A 51 11.44 8.03 -10.95
N THR A 52 10.11 7.95 -11.02
CA THR A 52 9.30 8.84 -11.85
C THR A 52 9.35 10.29 -11.35
N TYR A 53 9.63 10.50 -10.09
CA TYR A 53 9.64 11.81 -9.44
C TYR A 53 11.07 12.15 -9.01
N SER A 54 11.83 12.83 -9.86
CA SER A 54 13.26 13.05 -9.67
C SER A 54 13.61 13.77 -8.35
N ASP A 55 12.81 14.74 -7.94
CA ASP A 55 13.05 15.48 -6.69
C ASP A 55 12.82 14.61 -5.46
N ILE A 56 11.78 13.78 -5.52
CA ILE A 56 11.43 12.87 -4.43
C ILE A 56 12.44 11.73 -4.36
N LYS A 57 12.97 11.28 -5.50
CA LYS A 57 13.96 10.22 -5.56
C LYS A 57 15.17 10.49 -4.67
N LYS A 58 15.73 11.69 -4.76
CA LYS A 58 16.88 12.07 -3.93
C LYS A 58 16.54 12.03 -2.45
N TYR A 59 15.39 12.59 -2.08
CA TYR A 59 14.93 12.60 -0.70
C TYR A 59 14.69 11.18 -0.19
N TYR A 60 14.00 10.35 -0.97
CA TYR A 60 13.67 8.98 -0.61
C TYR A 60 14.92 8.15 -0.30
N HIS A 61 15.95 8.25 -1.13
CA HIS A 61 17.18 7.48 -0.93
C HIS A 61 18.06 8.05 0.19
N SER A 62 17.88 9.30 0.60
CA SER A 62 18.63 9.91 1.68
C SER A 62 18.00 9.70 3.05
N VAL A 63 16.75 9.31 3.12
CA VAL A 63 16.02 9.13 4.37
C VAL A 63 16.55 7.91 5.13
N ARG A 64 16.85 8.11 6.42
CA ARG A 64 17.40 7.04 7.27
C ARG A 64 16.34 6.14 7.90
N HIS A 65 15.13 6.66 8.11
CA HIS A 65 14.08 5.94 8.81
C HIS A 65 13.15 5.24 7.84
N ASN A 66 12.98 3.94 8.01
CA ASN A 66 12.10 3.13 7.15
C ASN A 66 10.66 3.60 7.15
N ILE A 67 10.18 4.09 8.29
CA ILE A 67 8.83 4.61 8.42
C ILE A 67 8.58 5.78 7.46
N MET A 68 9.58 6.66 7.30
CA MET A 68 9.48 7.79 6.39
C MET A 68 9.44 7.34 4.93
N LYS A 69 10.17 6.27 4.59
CA LYS A 69 10.09 5.68 3.24
C LYS A 69 8.72 5.11 2.96
N CYS A 70 8.12 4.44 3.92
CA CYS A 70 6.76 3.92 3.80
C CYS A 70 5.76 5.05 3.58
N ASP A 71 5.89 6.15 4.30
CA ASP A 71 5.01 7.31 4.15
C ASP A 71 5.14 7.95 2.75
N ILE A 72 6.35 8.05 2.23
CA ILE A 72 6.59 8.57 0.89
C ILE A 72 5.93 7.69 -0.16
N ILE A 73 6.13 6.39 -0.08
CA ILE A 73 5.54 5.42 -1.02
C ILE A 73 4.02 5.49 -0.97
N ARG A 74 3.45 5.49 0.23
CA ARG A 74 2.00 5.61 0.42
C ARG A 74 1.45 6.87 -0.24
N TYR A 75 2.11 8.00 0.00
CA TYR A 75 1.72 9.27 -0.59
C TYR A 75 1.76 9.22 -2.12
N LEU A 76 2.84 8.71 -2.70
CA LEU A 76 3.00 8.65 -4.16
C LEU A 76 1.98 7.73 -4.81
N ILE A 77 1.72 6.58 -4.21
CA ILE A 77 0.70 5.65 -4.71
C ILE A 77 -0.66 6.33 -4.78
N LEU A 78 -1.05 6.98 -3.70
CA LEU A 78 -2.35 7.64 -3.63
C LEU A 78 -2.42 8.89 -4.51
N TYR A 79 -1.32 9.62 -4.61
CA TYR A 79 -1.24 10.79 -5.49
C TYR A 79 -1.41 10.40 -6.95
N GLN A 80 -0.76 9.34 -7.41
CA GLN A 80 -0.77 8.95 -8.82
C GLN A 80 -1.98 8.11 -9.20
N PHE A 81 -2.40 7.19 -8.34
CA PHE A 81 -3.42 6.19 -8.66
C PHE A 81 -4.73 6.40 -7.92
N GLY A 82 -4.72 7.18 -6.85
CA GLY A 82 -5.90 7.30 -6.00
C GLY A 82 -6.23 6.00 -5.28
N GLY A 83 -7.47 5.90 -4.80
CA GLY A 83 -7.94 4.71 -4.12
C GLY A 83 -7.65 4.71 -2.63
N MET A 84 -7.41 3.53 -2.07
CA MET A 84 -7.17 3.36 -0.64
C MET A 84 -5.89 2.57 -0.39
N TYR A 85 -5.06 3.06 0.52
CA TYR A 85 -3.89 2.34 1.01
C TYR A 85 -4.22 1.67 2.33
N VAL A 86 -3.87 0.39 2.45
CA VAL A 86 -4.11 -0.39 3.66
C VAL A 86 -2.80 -1.03 4.11
N ASP A 87 -2.46 -0.88 5.39
CA ASP A 87 -1.31 -1.56 5.95
C ASP A 87 -1.57 -3.07 6.05
N LEU A 88 -0.51 -3.87 5.95
CA LEU A 88 -0.62 -5.33 5.94
C LEU A 88 -1.08 -5.93 7.26
N ASP A 89 -1.07 -5.17 8.34
CA ASP A 89 -1.57 -5.62 9.65
C ASP A 89 -3.05 -5.29 9.85
N VAL A 90 -3.69 -4.64 8.89
CA VAL A 90 -5.10 -4.30 8.95
C VAL A 90 -5.92 -5.38 8.23
N ILE A 91 -6.99 -5.82 8.87
CA ILE A 91 -7.91 -6.82 8.31
C ILE A 91 -9.27 -6.16 8.13
N PRO A 92 -9.92 -6.33 6.95
CA PRO A 92 -11.27 -5.83 6.77
C PRO A 92 -12.20 -6.60 7.71
N ASN A 93 -13.00 -5.87 8.49
CA ASN A 93 -13.98 -6.50 9.35
C ASN A 93 -15.39 -6.26 8.78
N LYS A 94 -16.38 -6.94 9.36
CA LYS A 94 -17.78 -6.85 8.91
C LYS A 94 -18.36 -5.45 9.00
N ASN A 95 -17.72 -4.54 9.73
CA ASN A 95 -18.15 -3.16 9.92
C ASN A 95 -17.45 -2.18 8.98
N VAL A 96 -16.53 -2.62 8.16
CA VAL A 96 -15.97 -1.81 7.07
C VAL A 96 -16.99 -1.84 5.93
N ILE A 97 -18.02 -1.04 6.08
CA ILE A 97 -19.22 -1.27 5.28
C ILE A 97 -19.24 -0.42 4.02
N LYS A 98 -18.72 0.77 4.04
CA LYS A 98 -18.72 1.64 2.87
C LYS A 98 -17.49 2.48 2.86
N ILE A 99 -16.60 2.17 1.95
CA ILE A 99 -15.51 3.06 1.61
C ILE A 99 -16.08 4.08 0.63
N ASP A 100 -16.12 5.33 1.05
CA ASP A 100 -16.50 6.42 0.18
C ASP A 100 -15.27 6.76 -0.67
N PRO A 101 -15.28 6.50 -1.99
CA PRO A 101 -14.11 6.77 -2.82
C PRO A 101 -13.79 8.27 -2.96
N GLU A 102 -14.72 9.15 -2.58
CA GLU A 102 -14.46 10.59 -2.54
C GLU A 102 -13.77 11.02 -1.26
N LYS A 103 -13.81 10.19 -0.21
CA LYS A 103 -13.13 10.45 1.03
C LYS A 103 -11.83 9.68 1.07
N PHE A 104 -10.77 10.42 1.12
CA PHE A 104 -9.45 9.86 1.24
C PHE A 104 -9.30 9.22 2.63
N THR A 105 -9.12 7.91 2.68
CA THR A 105 -8.98 7.19 3.93
C THR A 105 -7.63 6.50 4.01
N LEU A 106 -6.85 6.88 5.01
CA LEU A 106 -5.63 6.16 5.37
C LEU A 106 -5.96 5.27 6.56
N CYS A 107 -5.91 3.97 6.34
CA CYS A 107 -6.06 3.00 7.42
C CYS A 107 -4.69 2.65 7.94
N ASN A 108 -4.38 3.11 9.11
CA ASN A 108 -3.16 2.75 9.82
C ASN A 108 -3.46 1.73 10.90
#